data_e87a7561da64d110c6f64531a547731f
#
_entry.id   e87a7561da64d110c6f64531a547731f
#
_cell.length_a   1.000
_cell.length_b   1.000
_cell.length_c   1.000
_cell.angle_alpha   90.00
_cell.angle_beta   90.00
_cell.angle_gamma   90.00
#
_symmetry.space_group_name_H-M   'P 1'
#
loop_
_entity.id
_entity.type
_entity.pdbx_description
1 polymer ?
#
loop_
_entity_poly.entity_id
_entity_poly.type
_entity_poly.pdbx_seq_one_letter_code
_entity_poly.pdbx_strand_id
1 'polypeptide(L)'
;MLNTLNKDIAKIHFLNGYNSRTIKVNTLNYFLKKFYGNKKKIDLLKIDTEGEELNVLKSIDFKIYKPRLISIEIHNQKQMYKDDLEYYKSNEIYKFLILKKYSLIWKNYFSFIFKRKIS
;
A
#
# COMPACT_ATOMS: atom_id res chain seq x y z
N MET A 1 6.80 -17.74 2.17
CA MET A 1 6.07 -17.73 3.46
C MET A 1 5.25 -16.44 3.50
N LEU A 2 3.95 -16.55 3.68
CA LEU A 2 3.05 -15.41 3.78
C LEU A 2 2.96 -14.96 5.24
N ASN A 3 3.14 -13.67 5.52
CA ASN A 3 2.96 -13.08 6.84
C ASN A 3 2.02 -11.88 6.72
N THR A 4 1.07 -11.76 7.64
CA THR A 4 0.14 -10.63 7.68
C THR A 4 -0.10 -10.17 9.11
N LEU A 5 -0.42 -8.89 9.28
CA LEU A 5 -0.91 -8.32 10.55
C LEU A 5 -2.44 -8.44 10.67
N ASN A 6 -3.11 -8.82 9.59
CA ASN A 6 -4.56 -8.91 9.52
C ASN A 6 -5.04 -10.34 9.78
N LYS A 7 -5.80 -10.53 10.89
CA LYS A 7 -6.33 -11.84 11.30
C LYS A 7 -7.30 -12.44 10.28
N ASP A 8 -8.08 -11.63 9.59
CA ASP A 8 -9.07 -12.14 8.63
C ASP A 8 -8.38 -12.64 7.36
N ILE A 9 -7.33 -11.95 6.91
CA ILE A 9 -6.45 -12.44 5.84
C ILE A 9 -5.76 -13.74 6.25
N ALA A 10 -5.25 -13.82 7.48
CA ALA A 10 -4.64 -15.05 7.97
C ALA A 10 -5.60 -16.24 7.95
N LYS A 11 -6.86 -16.05 8.35
CA LYS A 11 -7.89 -17.10 8.32
C LYS A 11 -8.19 -17.59 6.91
N ILE A 12 -8.21 -16.68 5.93
CA ILE A 12 -8.50 -17.02 4.53
C ILE A 12 -7.36 -17.83 3.91
N HIS A 13 -6.12 -17.45 4.17
CA HIS A 13 -4.96 -18.07 3.52
C HIS A 13 -4.38 -19.29 4.24
N PHE A 14 -4.67 -19.45 5.53
CA PHE A 14 -4.13 -20.54 6.35
C PHE A 14 -5.23 -21.45 6.86
N LEU A 15 -5.83 -22.23 5.96
CA LEU A 15 -6.94 -23.15 6.26
C LEU A 15 -6.57 -24.18 7.33
N ASN A 16 -5.28 -24.55 7.44
CA ASN A 16 -4.76 -25.52 8.42
C ASN A 16 -4.27 -24.86 9.72
N GLY A 17 -4.62 -23.59 9.95
CA GLY A 17 -4.19 -22.83 11.11
C GLY A 17 -2.95 -21.98 10.86
N TYR A 18 -2.65 -21.09 11.80
CA TYR A 18 -1.48 -20.21 11.76
C TYR A 18 -0.91 -19.98 13.16
N ASN A 19 0.38 -19.71 13.20
CA ASN A 19 1.05 -19.26 14.42
C ASN A 19 0.98 -17.74 14.51
N SER A 20 0.73 -17.21 15.69
CA SER A 20 0.74 -15.78 15.94
C SER A 20 1.78 -15.39 16.96
N ARG A 21 2.35 -14.19 16.81
CA ARG A 21 3.24 -13.58 17.79
C ARG A 21 2.97 -12.09 17.88
N THR A 22 3.15 -11.51 19.04
CA THR A 22 3.08 -10.06 19.23
C THR A 22 4.39 -9.43 18.77
N ILE A 23 4.30 -8.41 17.92
CA ILE A 23 5.44 -7.60 17.47
C ILE A 23 5.16 -6.13 17.71
N LYS A 24 6.20 -5.35 17.96
CA LYS A 24 6.10 -3.89 18.02
C LYS A 24 6.11 -3.34 16.60
N VAL A 25 5.10 -2.55 16.27
CA VAL A 25 5.00 -1.86 14.97
C VAL A 25 5.07 -0.36 15.15
N ASN A 26 5.50 0.34 14.10
CA ASN A 26 5.49 1.79 14.03
C ASN A 26 5.02 2.23 12.63
N THR A 27 4.64 3.50 12.52
CA THR A 27 4.23 4.08 11.24
C THR A 27 5.41 4.19 10.26
N LEU A 28 5.13 4.16 8.98
CA LEU A 28 6.17 4.42 7.97
C LEU A 28 6.80 5.82 8.16
N ASN A 29 6.00 6.81 8.55
CA ASN A 29 6.51 8.16 8.83
C ASN A 29 7.54 8.18 9.97
N TYR A 30 7.35 7.35 11.01
CA TYR A 30 8.34 7.19 12.08
C TYR A 30 9.68 6.68 11.53
N PHE A 31 9.64 5.64 10.70
CA PHE A 31 10.85 5.07 10.10
C PHE A 31 11.52 6.02 9.11
N LEU A 32 10.75 6.71 8.29
CA LEU A 32 11.29 7.71 7.37
C LEU A 32 12.01 8.84 8.13
N LYS A 33 11.42 9.35 9.20
CA LYS A 33 12.09 10.36 10.05
C LYS A 33 13.36 9.83 10.70
N LYS A 34 13.32 8.62 11.24
CA LYS A 34 14.43 8.03 11.99
C LYS A 34 15.62 7.66 11.09
N PHE A 35 15.37 7.05 9.94
CA PHE A 35 16.43 6.46 9.11
C PHE A 35 16.72 7.25 7.83
N TYR A 36 15.74 8.01 7.34
CA TYR A 36 15.88 8.79 6.12
C TYR A 36 16.07 10.29 6.39
N GLY A 37 15.66 10.75 7.58
CA GLY A 37 15.80 12.14 8.02
C GLY A 37 15.07 13.11 7.11
N ASN A 38 15.70 14.26 6.84
CA ASN A 38 15.14 15.30 5.99
C ASN A 38 15.38 15.08 4.49
N LYS A 39 15.89 13.94 4.06
CA LYS A 39 16.01 13.60 2.65
C LYS A 39 14.60 13.45 2.08
N LYS A 40 14.23 14.37 1.19
CA LYS A 40 12.84 14.48 0.70
C LYS A 40 12.60 13.71 -0.59
N LYS A 41 13.65 13.22 -1.24
CA LYS A 41 13.55 12.56 -2.54
C LYS A 41 13.49 11.06 -2.38
N ILE A 42 12.32 10.50 -2.64
CA ILE A 42 12.08 9.07 -2.74
C ILE A 42 11.70 8.78 -4.19
N ASP A 43 12.50 7.99 -4.90
CA ASP A 43 12.21 7.65 -6.29
C ASP A 43 11.11 6.61 -6.39
N LEU A 44 11.16 5.57 -5.56
CA LEU A 44 10.14 4.52 -5.52
C LEU A 44 9.83 4.14 -4.07
N LEU A 45 8.55 4.09 -3.76
CA LEU A 45 8.01 3.48 -2.56
C LEU A 45 7.20 2.23 -2.96
N LYS A 46 7.67 1.05 -2.57
CA LYS A 46 6.88 -0.18 -2.71
C LYS A 46 6.17 -0.50 -1.40
N ILE A 47 4.86 -0.76 -1.47
CA ILE A 47 4.01 -1.18 -0.35
C ILE A 47 3.37 -2.50 -0.71
N ASP A 48 3.62 -3.50 0.13
CA ASP A 48 3.17 -4.88 -0.03
C ASP A 48 3.12 -5.48 1.39
N THR A 49 2.01 -5.25 2.08
CA THR A 49 1.87 -5.49 3.53
C THR A 49 0.72 -6.42 3.88
N GLU A 50 0.19 -7.11 2.86
CA GLU A 50 -0.81 -8.16 3.03
C GLU A 50 -2.02 -7.70 3.85
N GLY A 51 -2.61 -6.56 3.41
CA GLY A 51 -3.85 -6.03 3.96
C GLY A 51 -3.73 -4.73 4.77
N GLU A 52 -2.51 -4.22 4.97
CA GLU A 52 -2.29 -2.96 5.72
C GLU A 52 -1.85 -1.78 4.82
N GLU A 53 -1.96 -1.92 3.49
CA GLU A 53 -1.47 -0.94 2.50
C GLU A 53 -2.03 0.46 2.73
N LEU A 54 -3.35 0.56 2.99
CA LEU A 54 -4.00 1.84 3.22
C LEU A 54 -3.51 2.51 4.51
N ASN A 55 -3.31 1.73 5.58
CA ASN A 55 -2.81 2.24 6.85
C ASN A 55 -1.36 2.71 6.72
N VAL A 56 -0.53 1.99 5.97
CA VAL A 56 0.83 2.40 5.64
C VAL A 56 0.81 3.73 4.88
N LEU A 57 0.00 3.86 3.82
CA LEU A 57 -0.14 5.10 3.06
C LEU A 57 -0.60 6.27 3.92
N LYS A 58 -1.63 6.08 4.74
CA LYS A 58 -2.16 7.12 5.63
C LYS A 58 -1.14 7.58 6.67
N SER A 59 -0.18 6.73 7.00
CA SER A 59 0.88 7.04 7.97
C SER A 59 1.99 7.94 7.43
N ILE A 60 2.03 8.21 6.13
CA ILE A 60 3.07 9.03 5.48
C ILE A 60 2.68 10.52 5.52
N ASP A 61 3.61 11.35 5.90
CA ASP A 61 3.48 12.80 5.70
C ASP A 61 3.84 13.17 4.24
N PHE A 62 2.84 13.22 3.38
CA PHE A 62 3.01 13.59 1.97
C PHE A 62 3.38 15.06 1.74
N LYS A 63 3.38 15.91 2.76
CA LYS A 63 3.93 17.28 2.66
C LYS A 63 5.45 17.24 2.65
N ILE A 64 6.02 16.31 3.44
CA ILE A 64 7.47 16.12 3.58
C ILE A 64 7.99 15.12 2.57
N TYR A 65 7.42 13.90 2.58
CA TYR A 65 7.86 12.78 1.75
C TYR A 65 6.95 12.68 0.52
N LYS A 66 7.54 12.84 -0.64
CA LYS A 66 6.81 12.87 -1.91
C LYS A 66 7.40 11.85 -2.88
N PRO A 67 7.16 10.54 -2.70
CA PRO A 67 7.65 9.53 -3.61
C PRO A 67 7.32 9.88 -5.07
N ARG A 68 8.28 9.71 -5.97
CA ARG A 68 8.04 9.91 -7.40
C ARG A 68 7.11 8.84 -7.96
N LEU A 69 7.33 7.60 -7.54
CA LEU A 69 6.52 6.44 -7.89
C LEU A 69 6.08 5.73 -6.60
N ILE A 70 4.87 5.19 -6.63
CA ILE A 70 4.35 4.29 -5.60
C ILE A 70 3.90 3.01 -6.29
N SER A 71 4.54 1.89 -5.93
CA SER A 71 4.11 0.55 -6.30
C SER A 71 3.34 -0.06 -5.13
N ILE A 72 2.11 -0.49 -5.36
CA ILE A 72 1.23 -0.95 -4.29
C ILE A 72 0.33 -2.07 -4.78
N GLU A 73 0.01 -3.01 -3.90
CA GLU A 73 -1.01 -4.01 -4.18
C GLU A 73 -2.39 -3.52 -3.74
N ILE A 74 -3.38 -3.75 -4.59
CA ILE A 74 -4.79 -3.47 -4.31
C ILE A 74 -5.58 -4.74 -4.58
N HIS A 75 -5.97 -5.42 -3.51
CA HIS A 75 -6.72 -6.66 -3.61
C HIS A 75 -8.21 -6.40 -3.76
N ASN A 76 -8.83 -7.16 -4.67
CA ASN A 76 -10.27 -7.21 -4.82
C ASN A 76 -10.79 -8.50 -4.18
N GLN A 77 -11.31 -8.41 -2.97
CA GLN A 77 -11.83 -9.56 -2.23
C GLN A 77 -13.08 -10.20 -2.88
N LYS A 78 -13.82 -9.45 -3.70
CA LYS A 78 -15.07 -9.91 -4.30
C LYS A 78 -14.95 -10.50 -5.70
N GLN A 79 -13.89 -10.17 -6.44
CA GLN A 79 -13.71 -10.59 -7.82
C GLN A 79 -12.23 -10.84 -8.15
N MET A 80 -11.68 -11.89 -7.57
CA MET A 80 -10.27 -12.26 -7.70
C MET A 80 -9.75 -12.40 -9.15
N TYR A 81 -10.65 -12.43 -10.15
CA TYR A 81 -10.29 -12.74 -11.55
C TYR A 81 -10.73 -11.69 -12.58
N LYS A 82 -11.36 -10.61 -12.17
CA LYS A 82 -11.72 -9.53 -13.10
C LYS A 82 -10.73 -8.37 -12.98
N ASP A 83 -10.01 -8.15 -14.06
CA ASP A 83 -9.15 -6.98 -14.23
C ASP A 83 -10.01 -5.76 -14.60
N ASP A 84 -10.89 -5.35 -13.67
CA ASP A 84 -11.84 -4.26 -13.86
C ASP A 84 -11.31 -2.97 -13.24
N LEU A 85 -10.84 -2.06 -14.09
CA LEU A 85 -10.34 -0.76 -13.66
C LEU A 85 -11.40 0.08 -12.96
N GLU A 86 -12.66 0.01 -13.39
CA GLU A 86 -13.74 0.79 -12.77
C GLU A 86 -13.98 0.34 -11.33
N TYR A 87 -13.87 -0.96 -11.07
CA TYR A 87 -13.92 -1.48 -9.71
C TYR A 87 -12.79 -0.89 -8.85
N TYR A 88 -11.55 -0.90 -9.37
CA TYR A 88 -10.41 -0.39 -8.62
C TYR A 88 -10.48 1.13 -8.38
N LYS A 89 -11.09 1.90 -9.27
CA LYS A 89 -11.34 3.34 -9.05
C LYS A 89 -12.23 3.60 -7.84
N SER A 90 -13.09 2.68 -7.46
CA SER A 90 -13.91 2.77 -6.26
C SER A 90 -13.13 2.45 -4.97
N ASN A 91 -11.97 1.81 -5.06
CA ASN A 91 -11.16 1.39 -3.92
C ASN A 91 -10.58 2.60 -3.16
N GLU A 92 -10.54 2.48 -1.84
CA GLU A 92 -10.05 3.57 -0.97
C GLU A 92 -8.57 3.92 -1.19
N ILE A 93 -7.71 2.94 -1.49
CA ILE A 93 -6.29 3.18 -1.81
C ILE A 93 -6.17 4.01 -3.08
N TYR A 94 -6.92 3.64 -4.12
CA TYR A 94 -6.94 4.38 -5.38
C TYR A 94 -7.38 5.83 -5.16
N LYS A 95 -8.53 6.03 -4.51
CA LYS A 95 -9.06 7.36 -4.19
C LYS A 95 -8.07 8.19 -3.37
N PHE A 96 -7.44 7.57 -2.38
CA PHE A 96 -6.44 8.24 -1.55
C PHE A 96 -5.27 8.75 -2.39
N LEU A 97 -4.72 7.92 -3.27
CA LEU A 97 -3.59 8.31 -4.11
C LEU A 97 -3.96 9.40 -5.12
N ILE A 98 -5.16 9.34 -5.70
CA ILE A 98 -5.67 10.42 -6.57
C ILE A 98 -5.76 11.75 -5.80
N LEU A 99 -6.30 11.74 -4.58
CA LEU A 99 -6.35 12.92 -3.70
C LEU A 99 -4.96 13.47 -3.37
N LYS A 100 -3.94 12.59 -3.26
CA LYS A 100 -2.54 12.98 -3.04
C LYS A 100 -1.82 13.40 -4.33
N LYS A 101 -2.55 13.59 -5.43
CA LYS A 101 -2.05 14.04 -6.75
C LYS A 101 -1.13 13.00 -7.43
N TYR A 102 -1.44 11.74 -7.28
CA TYR A 102 -0.86 10.67 -8.07
C TYR A 102 -1.80 10.26 -9.20
N SER A 103 -1.25 9.76 -10.29
CA SER A 103 -1.99 9.14 -11.38
C SER A 103 -1.52 7.71 -11.59
N LEU A 104 -2.46 6.82 -11.87
CA LEU A 104 -2.13 5.46 -12.28
C LEU A 104 -1.41 5.50 -13.64
N ILE A 105 -0.26 4.84 -13.73
CA ILE A 105 0.51 4.73 -14.98
C ILE A 105 0.66 3.30 -15.45
N TRP A 106 0.47 2.33 -14.58
CA TRP A 106 0.54 0.92 -14.93
C TRP A 106 -0.22 0.08 -13.92
N LYS A 107 -0.85 -1.00 -14.39
CA LYS A 107 -1.46 -2.03 -13.54
C LYS A 107 -1.37 -3.40 -14.19
N ASN A 108 -1.29 -4.42 -13.35
CA ASN A 108 -1.43 -5.81 -13.73
C ASN A 108 -2.03 -6.58 -12.55
N TYR A 109 -3.22 -7.17 -12.73
CA TYR A 109 -3.99 -7.83 -11.67
C TYR A 109 -4.07 -6.97 -10.40
N PHE A 110 -3.33 -7.33 -9.36
CA PHE A 110 -3.33 -6.66 -8.06
C PHE A 110 -2.23 -5.62 -7.90
N SER A 111 -1.27 -5.56 -8.82
CA SER A 111 -0.12 -4.65 -8.74
C SER A 111 -0.41 -3.36 -9.51
N PHE A 112 -0.18 -2.23 -8.86
CA PHE A 112 -0.45 -0.90 -9.39
C PHE A 112 0.77 -0.02 -9.22
N ILE A 113 1.07 0.78 -10.25
CA ILE A 113 2.11 1.81 -10.18
C ILE A 113 1.47 3.17 -10.40
N PHE A 114 1.64 4.01 -9.41
CA PHE A 114 1.20 5.40 -9.45
C PHE A 114 2.40 6.33 -9.56
N LYS A 115 2.26 7.37 -10.38
CA LYS A 115 3.26 8.42 -10.56
C LYS A 115 2.73 9.73 -10.02
N ARG A 116 3.57 10.46 -9.27
CA ARG A 116 3.21 11.79 -8.80
C ARG A 116 3.06 12.74 -9.98
N LYS A 117 1.95 13.47 -9.99
CA LYS A 117 1.74 14.59 -10.93
C LYS A 117 2.66 15.73 -10.52
N ILE A 118 3.46 16.20 -11.44
CA ILE A 118 4.24 17.42 -11.27
C ILE A 118 3.26 18.57 -11.54
N SER A 119 3.05 19.37 -10.52
CA SER A 119 2.23 20.60 -10.66
C SER A 119 3.12 21.72 -11.16
#